data_4948c3814bab728026234828faa5ea87
#
_entry.id   4948c3814bab728026234828faa5ea87
#
_cell.length_a   1.000
_cell.length_b   1.000
_cell.length_c   1.000
_cell.angle_alpha   90.00
_cell.angle_beta   90.00
_cell.angle_gamma   90.00
#
_symmetry.space_group_name_H-M   'P 1'
#
loop_
_entity.id
_entity.type
_entity.pdbx_description
1 polymer ?
#
loop_
_entity_poly.entity_id
_entity_poly.type
_entity_poly.pdbx_seq_one_letter_code
_entity_poly.pdbx_strand_id
1 'polypeptide(L)'
;MENTVYKIINGSIITPSKIIKEGQLVIINGKIVEIGTANIEIPHAHIIDAKEGYIAPGCIDMHVHGGNGHDFLDATPEVFYDIAKAHALHGTTTIYPTLAASELQLFWRAIRSCEQAMRCQKQGANILGLHLEGNYINKQMKGGLNEQYLHLQQ
;
A
#
# COMPACT_ATOMS: atom_id res chain seq x y z
N MET A 1 9.38 -4.43 -26.28
CA MET A 1 8.26 -4.58 -25.34
C MET A 1 7.23 -3.52 -25.72
N GLU A 2 5.99 -3.91 -26.00
CA GLU A 2 4.93 -2.92 -26.23
C GLU A 2 4.69 -2.11 -24.95
N ASN A 3 4.55 -0.80 -25.10
CA ASN A 3 4.23 0.08 -23.99
C ASN A 3 2.78 -0.18 -23.55
N THR A 4 2.58 -0.52 -22.29
CA THR A 4 1.24 -0.60 -21.74
C THR A 4 0.74 0.81 -21.43
N VAL A 5 -0.32 1.22 -22.12
CA VAL A 5 -0.91 2.56 -21.98
C VAL A 5 -2.33 2.44 -21.44
N TYR A 6 -2.61 3.14 -20.36
CA TYR A 6 -3.95 3.33 -19.82
C TYR A 6 -4.37 4.78 -19.92
N LYS A 7 -5.64 5.00 -20.25
CA LYS A 7 -6.27 6.31 -20.22
C LYS A 7 -7.51 6.23 -19.36
N ILE A 8 -7.58 7.02 -18.29
CA ILE A 8 -8.74 7.11 -17.43
C ILE A 8 -9.51 8.36 -17.81
N ILE A 9 -10.82 8.23 -18.06
CA ILE A 9 -11.70 9.28 -18.53
C ILE A 9 -12.96 9.40 -17.67
N ASN A 10 -13.75 10.44 -17.91
CA ASN A 10 -15.07 10.66 -17.30
C ASN A 10 -15.03 10.69 -15.77
N GLY A 11 -14.03 11.34 -15.20
CA GLY A 11 -13.93 11.46 -13.74
C GLY A 11 -13.46 12.84 -13.26
N SER A 12 -13.60 13.07 -11.97
CA SER A 12 -13.07 14.23 -11.26
C SER A 12 -11.75 13.87 -10.62
N ILE A 13 -10.63 14.42 -11.13
CA ILE A 13 -9.29 14.10 -10.64
C ILE A 13 -8.99 14.92 -9.39
N ILE A 14 -8.68 14.22 -8.30
CA ILE A 14 -8.25 14.84 -7.04
C ILE A 14 -6.74 15.04 -7.08
N THR A 15 -6.31 16.29 -6.94
CA THR A 15 -4.89 16.66 -6.81
C THR A 15 -4.65 17.33 -5.46
N PRO A 16 -3.41 17.51 -5.01
CA PRO A 16 -3.13 18.18 -3.75
C PRO A 16 -3.67 19.61 -3.62
N SER A 17 -3.90 20.29 -4.75
CA SER A 17 -4.28 21.71 -4.77
C SER A 17 -5.70 21.98 -5.29
N LYS A 18 -6.29 21.06 -6.07
CA LYS A 18 -7.60 21.30 -6.71
C LYS A 18 -8.23 20.00 -7.19
N ILE A 19 -9.52 20.07 -7.49
CA ILE A 19 -10.25 19.02 -8.22
C ILE A 19 -10.38 19.46 -9.67
N ILE A 20 -9.94 18.60 -10.60
CA ILE A 20 -10.07 18.82 -12.06
C ILE A 20 -11.30 18.03 -12.50
N LYS A 21 -12.41 18.75 -12.76
CA LYS A 21 -13.64 18.16 -13.30
C LYS A 21 -13.46 17.74 -14.75
N GLU A 22 -14.15 16.68 -15.18
CA GLU A 22 -14.07 16.12 -16.53
C GLU A 22 -12.62 15.85 -16.94
N GLY A 23 -11.83 15.42 -15.95
CA GLY A 23 -10.41 15.19 -16.10
C GLY A 23 -10.09 13.90 -16.81
N GLN A 24 -8.93 13.88 -17.44
CA GLN A 24 -8.34 12.70 -18.06
C GLN A 24 -6.95 12.48 -17.50
N LEU A 25 -6.58 11.21 -17.32
CA LEU A 25 -5.29 10.80 -16.80
C LEU A 25 -4.70 9.75 -17.73
N VAL A 26 -3.46 9.96 -18.15
CA VAL A 26 -2.72 9.02 -18.99
C VAL A 26 -1.59 8.40 -18.21
N ILE A 27 -1.52 7.06 -18.27
CA ILE A 27 -0.48 6.26 -17.63
C ILE A 27 0.24 5.45 -18.68
N ILE A 28 1.57 5.58 -18.75
CA ILE A 28 2.43 4.79 -19.63
C ILE A 28 3.43 4.02 -18.78
N ASN A 29 3.45 2.70 -18.91
CA ASN A 29 4.35 1.82 -18.17
C ASN A 29 4.31 2.06 -16.64
N GLY A 30 3.09 2.24 -16.10
CA GLY A 30 2.88 2.45 -14.66
C GLY A 30 3.18 3.86 -14.15
N LYS A 31 3.52 4.82 -15.05
CA LYS A 31 3.78 6.21 -14.66
C LYS A 31 2.73 7.15 -15.24
N ILE A 32 2.24 8.06 -14.41
CA ILE A 32 1.37 9.15 -14.87
C ILE A 32 2.21 10.10 -15.73
N VAL A 33 1.78 10.29 -16.97
CA VAL A 33 2.48 11.16 -17.93
C VAL A 33 1.68 12.41 -18.28
N GLU A 34 0.36 12.38 -18.11
CA GLU A 34 -0.50 13.53 -18.41
C GLU A 34 -1.71 13.55 -17.48
N ILE A 35 -2.09 14.75 -17.05
CA ILE A 35 -3.30 15.03 -16.26
C ILE A 35 -3.91 16.33 -16.81
N GLY A 36 -5.15 16.30 -17.24
CA GLY A 36 -5.81 17.51 -17.73
C GLY A 36 -7.23 17.28 -18.20
N THR A 37 -7.80 18.29 -18.85
CA THR A 37 -9.14 18.23 -19.46
C THR A 37 -9.08 18.11 -20.99
N ALA A 38 -7.89 18.23 -21.59
CA ALA A 38 -7.73 18.09 -23.03
C ALA A 38 -7.99 16.64 -23.45
N ASN A 39 -8.75 16.46 -24.53
CA ASN A 39 -8.95 15.14 -25.11
C ASN A 39 -7.69 14.73 -25.87
N ILE A 40 -6.90 13.85 -25.26
CA ILE A 40 -5.69 13.31 -25.86
C ILE A 40 -6.05 11.96 -26.49
N GLU A 41 -6.00 11.89 -27.81
CA GLU A 41 -6.16 10.61 -28.50
C GLU A 41 -4.84 9.84 -28.47
N ILE A 42 -4.88 8.67 -27.86
CA ILE A 42 -3.73 7.75 -27.83
C ILE A 42 -4.17 6.43 -28.44
N PRO A 43 -3.67 6.10 -29.64
CA PRO A 43 -3.97 4.82 -30.27
C PRO A 43 -3.63 3.64 -29.35
N HIS A 44 -4.50 2.65 -29.31
CA HIS A 44 -4.32 1.41 -28.56
C HIS A 44 -4.24 1.55 -27.02
N ALA A 45 -4.63 2.69 -26.44
CA ALA A 45 -4.74 2.81 -24.99
C ALA A 45 -5.90 1.99 -24.42
N HIS A 46 -5.65 1.34 -23.29
CA HIS A 46 -6.71 0.72 -22.50
C HIS A 46 -7.52 1.82 -21.80
N ILE A 47 -8.79 1.95 -22.18
CA ILE A 47 -9.67 2.99 -21.63
C ILE A 47 -10.30 2.47 -20.34
N ILE A 48 -10.21 3.26 -19.28
CA ILE A 48 -10.91 3.08 -18.02
C ILE A 48 -11.90 4.24 -17.85
N ASP A 49 -13.18 3.95 -17.86
CA ASP A 49 -14.23 4.94 -17.62
C ASP A 49 -14.48 5.05 -16.11
N ALA A 50 -14.22 6.21 -15.54
CA ALA A 50 -14.46 6.49 -14.13
C ALA A 50 -15.96 6.76 -13.80
N LYS A 51 -16.84 6.75 -14.80
CA LYS A 51 -18.32 6.88 -14.65
C LYS A 51 -18.72 8.05 -13.75
N GLU A 52 -18.18 9.22 -14.03
CA GLU A 52 -18.38 10.46 -13.26
C GLU A 52 -17.87 10.40 -11.80
N GLY A 53 -17.16 9.32 -11.43
CA GLY A 53 -16.57 9.14 -10.12
C GLY A 53 -15.30 9.98 -9.90
N TYR A 54 -14.67 9.76 -8.76
CA TYR A 54 -13.39 10.39 -8.44
C TYR A 54 -12.22 9.53 -8.90
N ILE A 55 -11.20 10.20 -9.42
CA ILE A 55 -9.90 9.63 -9.74
C ILE A 55 -8.90 10.21 -8.74
N ALA A 56 -8.36 9.38 -7.88
CA ALA A 56 -7.44 9.79 -6.81
C ALA A 56 -6.22 8.87 -6.77
N PRO A 57 -5.08 9.34 -6.22
CA PRO A 57 -4.01 8.44 -5.84
C PRO A 57 -4.51 7.39 -4.86
N GLY A 58 -3.98 6.17 -4.95
CA GLY A 58 -4.24 5.15 -3.94
C GLY A 58 -3.65 5.55 -2.58
N CYS A 59 -4.26 5.06 -1.51
CA CYS A 59 -3.78 5.33 -0.16
C CYS A 59 -2.43 4.65 0.09
N ILE A 60 -1.59 5.31 0.88
CA ILE A 60 -0.35 4.74 1.42
C ILE A 60 -0.59 4.54 2.91
N ASP A 61 -0.59 3.30 3.37
CA ASP A 61 -0.74 2.97 4.78
C ASP A 61 0.62 2.67 5.39
N MET A 62 1.05 3.54 6.31
CA MET A 62 2.38 3.45 6.93
C MET A 62 2.35 2.75 8.30
N HIS A 63 1.17 2.37 8.80
CA HIS A 63 1.02 1.75 10.10
C HIS A 63 -0.19 0.82 10.11
N VAL A 64 0.02 -0.45 9.82
CA VAL A 64 -1.02 -1.48 9.77
C VAL A 64 -0.49 -2.81 10.28
N HIS A 65 -1.21 -3.43 11.23
CA HIS A 65 -0.78 -4.69 11.86
C HIS A 65 -1.23 -5.94 11.12
N GLY A 66 -2.26 -5.83 10.29
CA GLY A 66 -2.80 -6.98 9.59
C GLY A 66 -4.06 -6.67 8.79
N GLY A 67 -4.80 -7.69 8.43
CA GLY A 67 -6.04 -7.61 7.69
C GLY A 67 -6.53 -9.00 7.29
N ASN A 68 -7.79 -9.10 6.86
CA ASN A 68 -8.39 -10.36 6.41
C ASN A 68 -8.26 -11.52 7.43
N GLY A 69 -8.29 -11.20 8.74
CA GLY A 69 -8.17 -12.19 9.82
C GLY A 69 -6.75 -12.63 10.16
N HIS A 70 -5.73 -11.98 9.59
CA HIS A 70 -4.32 -12.25 9.81
C HIS A 70 -3.59 -11.07 10.46
N ASP A 71 -2.51 -11.37 11.18
CA ASP A 71 -1.51 -10.43 11.69
C ASP A 71 -0.17 -10.67 10.98
N PHE A 72 0.62 -9.62 10.75
CA PHE A 72 1.94 -9.78 10.15
C PHE A 72 2.90 -10.59 11.04
N LEU A 73 2.63 -10.70 12.32
CA LEU A 73 3.35 -11.60 13.23
C LEU A 73 3.00 -13.08 13.04
N ASP A 74 1.99 -13.45 12.24
CA ASP A 74 1.79 -14.83 11.78
C ASP A 74 2.98 -15.31 10.93
N ALA A 75 3.70 -14.36 10.36
CA ALA A 75 5.05 -14.47 9.84
C ALA A 75 5.24 -15.55 8.76
N THR A 76 4.32 -15.60 7.78
CA THR A 76 4.51 -16.35 6.53
C THR A 76 4.33 -15.43 5.32
N PRO A 77 5.01 -15.68 4.18
CA PRO A 77 4.85 -14.85 2.99
C PRO A 77 3.41 -14.78 2.47
N GLU A 78 2.67 -15.87 2.58
CA GLU A 78 1.28 -16.00 2.17
C GLU A 78 0.39 -15.02 2.93
N VAL A 79 0.60 -14.89 4.24
CA VAL A 79 -0.11 -13.94 5.08
C VAL A 79 0.14 -12.50 4.61
N PHE A 80 1.38 -12.15 4.27
CA PHE A 80 1.71 -10.84 3.73
C PHE A 80 0.98 -10.57 2.41
N TYR A 81 0.87 -11.57 1.52
CA TYR A 81 0.11 -11.44 0.27
C TYR A 81 -1.38 -11.24 0.51
N ASP A 82 -1.97 -12.03 1.41
CA ASP A 82 -3.40 -11.99 1.69
C ASP A 82 -3.80 -10.64 2.31
N ILE A 83 -3.02 -10.14 3.24
CA ILE A 83 -3.23 -8.82 3.84
C ILE A 83 -3.09 -7.72 2.77
N ALA A 84 -2.00 -7.74 1.98
CA ALA A 84 -1.77 -6.76 0.93
C ALA A 84 -2.90 -6.73 -0.11
N LYS A 85 -3.44 -7.91 -0.46
CA LYS A 85 -4.57 -8.05 -1.37
C LYS A 85 -5.86 -7.47 -0.76
N ALA A 86 -6.14 -7.77 0.50
CA ALA A 86 -7.31 -7.23 1.19
C ALA A 86 -7.29 -5.70 1.24
N HIS A 87 -6.15 -5.09 1.57
CA HIS A 87 -6.00 -3.64 1.59
C HIS A 87 -6.17 -3.02 0.19
N ALA A 88 -5.66 -3.66 -0.85
CA ALA A 88 -5.81 -3.18 -2.22
C ALA A 88 -7.27 -3.12 -2.68
N LEU A 89 -8.12 -4.04 -2.23
CA LEU A 89 -9.56 -4.04 -2.54
C LEU A 89 -10.29 -2.82 -1.98
N HIS A 90 -9.70 -2.12 -1.01
CA HIS A 90 -10.23 -0.91 -0.39
C HIS A 90 -9.46 0.36 -0.77
N GLY A 91 -8.63 0.29 -1.84
CA GLY A 91 -7.97 1.46 -2.41
C GLY A 91 -6.59 1.79 -1.81
N THR A 92 -6.06 0.97 -0.91
CA THR A 92 -4.67 1.08 -0.46
C THR A 92 -3.75 0.49 -1.51
N THR A 93 -2.82 1.27 -2.03
CA THR A 93 -1.89 0.84 -3.08
C THR A 93 -0.49 0.52 -2.54
N THR A 94 -0.20 0.97 -1.33
CA THR A 94 1.10 0.77 -0.70
C THR A 94 0.91 0.58 0.80
N ILE A 95 1.62 -0.37 1.39
CA ILE A 95 1.61 -0.64 2.84
C ILE A 95 3.02 -0.77 3.39
N TYR A 96 3.16 -0.37 4.67
CA TYR A 96 4.26 -0.72 5.54
C TYR A 96 3.75 -1.65 6.64
N PRO A 97 3.85 -2.98 6.48
CA PRO A 97 3.52 -3.93 7.53
C PRO A 97 4.15 -3.54 8.85
N THR A 98 3.34 -3.43 9.90
CA THR A 98 3.79 -3.03 11.22
C THR A 98 3.87 -4.25 12.13
N LEU A 99 5.05 -4.49 12.68
CA LEU A 99 5.27 -5.54 13.68
C LEU A 99 5.21 -4.91 15.07
N ALA A 100 4.22 -5.28 15.86
CA ALA A 100 4.13 -4.90 17.26
C ALA A 100 5.23 -5.57 18.08
N ALA A 101 5.58 -5.01 19.24
CA ALA A 101 6.57 -5.58 20.17
C ALA A 101 6.30 -7.07 20.45
N SER A 102 7.27 -7.92 20.17
CA SER A 102 7.15 -9.36 20.25
C SER A 102 8.48 -10.04 20.56
N GLU A 103 8.50 -11.36 20.58
CA GLU A 103 9.72 -12.15 20.73
C GLU A 103 10.66 -11.94 19.55
N LEU A 104 11.97 -11.84 19.83
CA LEU A 104 12.98 -11.57 18.80
C LEU A 104 12.97 -12.61 17.67
N GLN A 105 12.72 -13.88 17.98
CA GLN A 105 12.65 -14.94 16.99
C GLN A 105 11.47 -14.74 16.02
N LEU A 106 10.33 -14.28 16.53
CA LEU A 106 9.15 -13.99 15.73
C LEU A 106 9.39 -12.80 14.83
N PHE A 107 10.03 -11.74 15.33
CA PHE A 107 10.47 -10.62 14.50
C PHE A 107 11.33 -11.07 13.32
N TRP A 108 12.37 -11.85 13.57
CA TRP A 108 13.26 -12.32 12.51
C TRP A 108 12.53 -13.18 11.47
N ARG A 109 11.56 -13.99 11.91
CA ARG A 109 10.73 -14.77 11.00
C ARG A 109 9.86 -13.87 10.14
N ALA A 110 9.19 -12.87 10.76
CA ALA A 110 8.35 -11.91 10.05
C ALA A 110 9.15 -11.05 9.05
N ILE A 111 10.35 -10.59 9.43
CA ILE A 111 11.24 -9.84 8.54
C ILE A 111 11.59 -10.66 7.29
N ARG A 112 11.98 -11.93 7.45
CA ARG A 112 12.30 -12.81 6.32
C ARG A 112 11.10 -13.08 5.43
N SER A 113 9.92 -13.27 6.02
CA SER A 113 8.68 -13.46 5.29
C SER A 113 8.28 -12.22 4.51
N CYS A 114 8.45 -11.03 5.09
CA CYS A 114 8.25 -9.76 4.41
C CYS A 114 9.21 -9.59 3.22
N GLU A 115 10.50 -9.85 3.43
CA GLU A 115 11.51 -9.79 2.37
C GLU A 115 11.15 -10.72 1.20
N GLN A 116 10.72 -11.94 1.49
CA GLN A 116 10.25 -12.87 0.47
C GLN A 116 8.99 -12.34 -0.22
N ALA A 117 8.05 -11.80 0.54
CA ALA A 117 6.83 -11.21 0.00
C ALA A 117 7.14 -10.05 -0.95
N MET A 118 8.02 -9.13 -0.56
CA MET A 118 8.44 -8.01 -1.42
C MET A 118 9.06 -8.46 -2.74
N ARG A 119 9.82 -9.54 -2.73
CA ARG A 119 10.47 -10.09 -3.94
C ARG A 119 9.53 -10.83 -4.88
N CYS A 120 8.52 -11.49 -4.33
CA CYS A 120 7.68 -12.45 -5.07
C CYS A 120 6.25 -11.96 -5.29
N GLN A 121 5.84 -10.86 -4.69
CA GLN A 121 4.49 -10.31 -4.78
C GLN A 121 4.13 -9.96 -6.23
N LYS A 122 2.95 -10.41 -6.66
CA LYS A 122 2.41 -10.12 -8.00
C LYS A 122 1.12 -9.30 -7.97
N GLN A 123 0.46 -9.24 -6.83
CA GLN A 123 -0.87 -8.62 -6.66
C GLN A 123 -1.01 -8.02 -5.27
N GLY A 124 -1.96 -7.09 -5.11
CA GLY A 124 -2.22 -6.42 -3.85
C GLY A 124 -1.51 -5.08 -3.71
N ALA A 125 -1.63 -4.45 -2.54
CA ALA A 125 -0.90 -3.24 -2.20
C ALA A 125 0.61 -3.52 -2.16
N ASN A 126 1.41 -2.61 -2.71
CA ASN A 126 2.85 -2.78 -2.76
C ASN A 126 3.45 -2.73 -1.35
N ILE A 127 4.22 -3.74 -0.97
CA ILE A 127 4.93 -3.79 0.31
C ILE A 127 6.29 -3.12 0.11
N LEU A 128 6.52 -1.95 0.73
CA LEU A 128 7.76 -1.18 0.55
C LEU A 128 8.81 -1.42 1.63
N GLY A 129 8.45 -2.03 2.73
CA GLY A 129 9.33 -2.28 3.85
C GLY A 129 8.54 -2.67 5.08
N LEU A 130 9.16 -2.62 6.25
CA LEU A 130 8.54 -2.89 7.54
C LEU A 130 8.58 -1.65 8.43
N HIS A 131 7.52 -1.47 9.20
CA HIS A 131 7.50 -0.61 10.37
C HIS A 131 7.63 -1.47 11.64
N LEU A 132 8.59 -1.16 12.47
CA LEU A 132 8.78 -1.85 13.75
C LEU A 132 8.23 -0.96 14.87
N GLU A 133 7.09 -1.38 15.45
CA GLU A 133 6.50 -0.69 16.57
C GLU A 133 6.90 -1.37 17.87
N GLY A 134 7.82 -0.76 18.56
CA GLY A 134 8.13 -1.18 19.90
C GLY A 134 9.45 -1.83 20.10
N ASN A 135 9.52 -2.58 21.16
CA ASN A 135 10.56 -3.02 22.05
C ASN A 135 11.21 -1.88 22.85
N TYR A 136 11.46 -0.66 22.28
CA TYR A 136 12.09 0.48 22.96
C TYR A 136 11.10 1.62 23.18
N ILE A 137 9.94 1.32 23.76
CA ILE A 137 8.88 2.29 24.07
C ILE A 137 8.79 2.47 25.58
N ASN A 138 8.53 3.71 26.01
CA ASN A 138 8.25 3.99 27.42
C ASN A 138 7.01 3.20 27.87
N LYS A 139 7.17 2.42 28.93
CA LYS A 139 6.09 1.59 29.50
C LYS A 139 4.82 2.35 29.84
N GLN A 140 4.94 3.61 30.26
CA GLN A 140 3.77 4.45 30.54
C GLN A 140 2.99 4.85 29.28
N MET A 141 3.63 4.77 28.11
CA MET A 141 3.07 5.18 26.80
C MET A 141 2.86 3.98 25.88
N LYS A 142 2.95 2.77 26.38
CA LYS A 142 2.91 1.53 25.57
C LYS A 142 1.58 1.26 24.86
N GLY A 143 0.49 1.89 25.28
CA GLY A 143 -0.83 1.58 24.73
C GLY A 143 -1.17 0.10 24.89
N GLY A 144 -1.56 -0.54 23.78
CA GLY A 144 -1.90 -1.97 23.74
C GLY A 144 -0.72 -2.93 23.67
N LEU A 145 0.52 -2.45 23.60
CA LEU A 145 1.69 -3.33 23.48
C LEU A 145 1.91 -4.16 24.75
N ASN A 146 2.34 -5.42 24.57
CA ASN A 146 2.64 -6.31 25.69
C ASN A 146 3.96 -5.89 26.36
N GLU A 147 3.85 -5.51 27.64
CA GLU A 147 4.96 -4.98 28.43
C GLU A 147 6.15 -5.94 28.53
N GLN A 148 5.92 -7.26 28.48
CA GLN A 148 7.01 -8.25 28.56
C GLN A 148 8.02 -8.16 27.43
N TYR A 149 7.64 -7.57 26.28
CA TYR A 149 8.51 -7.40 25.12
C TYR A 149 9.12 -6.00 25.02
N LEU A 150 8.83 -5.12 25.97
CA LEU A 150 9.39 -3.78 25.98
C LEU A 150 10.74 -3.75 26.72
N HIS A 151 11.72 -3.13 26.08
CA HIS A 151 13.04 -2.91 26.65
C HIS A 151 13.20 -1.46 27.02
N LEU A 152 13.78 -1.20 28.19
CA LEU A 152 14.26 0.13 28.54
C LEU A 152 15.58 0.37 27.81
N GLN A 153 15.73 1.54 27.20
CA GLN A 153 17.07 2.00 26.80
C GLN A 153 17.91 2.13 28.07
N GLN A 154 19.05 1.42 28.10
CA GLN A 154 20.06 1.60 29.11
C GLN A 154 20.96 2.78 28.76
#